data_9480808e41b845707bf4c166488bd4ba
#
_entry.id   9480808e41b845707bf4c166488bd4ba
#
_cell.length_a   1.000
_cell.length_b   1.000
_cell.length_c   1.000
_cell.angle_alpha   90.00
_cell.angle_beta   90.00
_cell.angle_gamma   90.00
#
_symmetry.space_group_name_H-M   'P 1'
#
loop_
_entity.id
_entity.type
_entity.pdbx_description
1 polymer ?
#
loop_
_entity_poly.entity_id
_entity_poly.type
_entity_poly.pdbx_seq_one_letter_code
_entity_poly.pdbx_strand_id
1 'polypeptide(L)'
;LFGIDIASLLMAVAVQAICLYLLAASGSLNADFFTLLKWSFFSVLLLIVRILFYSMFAGIILSWISPGSHNPAIKLVFQMSEPIFRPFRKLIPPMGGLDFSPILAFIALNFLESIIRNFAIQTGVPYGTLMGF
;
A
#
# COMPACT_ATOMS: atom_id res chain seq x y z
N LEU A 1 -9.81 11.17 9.34
CA LEU A 1 -8.38 10.89 9.26
C LEU A 1 -8.05 10.44 7.82
N PHE A 2 -7.27 11.22 7.07
CA PHE A 2 -6.79 10.95 5.69
C PHE A 2 -7.84 10.71 4.60
N GLY A 3 -9.12 11.06 4.79
CA GLY A 3 -10.15 10.84 3.76
C GLY A 3 -10.40 9.36 3.40
N ILE A 4 -9.88 8.42 4.20
CA ILE A 4 -10.16 7.00 4.01
C ILE A 4 -11.58 6.76 4.51
N ASP A 5 -12.46 6.41 3.58
CA ASP A 5 -13.81 5.99 3.89
C ASP A 5 -13.79 4.57 4.46
N ILE A 6 -14.26 4.43 5.71
CA ILE A 6 -14.34 3.12 6.39
C ILE A 6 -15.19 2.14 5.58
N ALA A 7 -16.24 2.62 4.92
CA ALA A 7 -17.07 1.78 4.07
C ALA A 7 -16.29 1.21 2.89
N SER A 8 -15.45 2.03 2.23
CA SER A 8 -14.58 1.57 1.14
C SER A 8 -13.56 0.54 1.61
N LEU A 9 -13.00 0.72 2.81
CA LEU A 9 -12.08 -0.25 3.40
C LEU A 9 -12.78 -1.58 3.71
N LEU A 10 -13.96 -1.54 4.30
CA LEU A 10 -14.77 -2.73 4.57
C LEU A 10 -15.16 -3.45 3.28
N MET A 11 -15.54 -2.72 2.25
CA MET A 11 -15.82 -3.28 0.92
C MET A 11 -14.59 -3.97 0.34
N ALA A 12 -13.42 -3.37 0.41
CA ALA A 12 -12.17 -3.98 -0.07
C ALA A 12 -11.86 -5.29 0.66
N VAL A 13 -12.01 -5.30 1.99
CA VAL A 13 -11.83 -6.52 2.79
C VAL A 13 -12.87 -7.58 2.44
N ALA A 14 -14.13 -7.20 2.22
CA ALA A 14 -15.20 -8.13 1.82
C ALA A 14 -14.93 -8.76 0.44
N VAL A 15 -14.54 -7.96 -0.54
CA VAL A 15 -14.18 -8.45 -1.88
C VAL A 15 -12.98 -9.41 -1.79
N GLN A 16 -11.96 -9.05 -1.03
CA GLN A 16 -10.79 -9.92 -0.83
C GLN A 16 -11.16 -11.23 -0.11
N ALA A 17 -12.06 -11.18 0.88
CA ALA A 17 -12.55 -12.36 1.58
C ALA A 17 -13.33 -13.29 0.65
N ILE A 18 -14.15 -12.74 -0.24
CA ILE A 18 -14.87 -13.53 -1.26
C ILE A 18 -13.87 -14.22 -2.21
N CYS A 19 -12.85 -13.50 -2.69
CA CYS A 19 -11.81 -14.08 -3.54
C CYS A 19 -11.09 -15.25 -2.85
N LEU A 20 -10.68 -15.08 -1.60
CA LEU A 20 -10.02 -16.13 -0.83
C LEU A 20 -10.95 -17.30 -0.53
N TYR A 21 -12.23 -17.04 -0.27
CA TYR A 21 -13.22 -18.08 -0.08
C TYR A 21 -13.42 -18.94 -1.35
N LEU A 22 -13.47 -18.30 -2.53
CA LEU A 22 -13.56 -19.03 -3.81
C LEU A 22 -12.32 -19.88 -4.06
N LEU A 23 -11.13 -19.39 -3.71
CA LEU A 23 -9.87 -20.16 -3.77
C LEU A 23 -9.88 -21.33 -2.79
N ALA A 24 -10.40 -21.16 -1.59
CA ALA A 24 -10.58 -22.25 -0.63
C ALA A 24 -11.58 -23.29 -1.13
N ALA A 25 -12.70 -22.85 -1.71
CA ALA A 25 -13.72 -23.73 -2.29
C ALA A 25 -13.21 -24.54 -3.49
N SER A 26 -12.22 -24.03 -4.24
CA SER A 26 -11.54 -24.77 -5.31
C SER A 26 -10.53 -25.83 -4.79
N GLY A 27 -10.38 -25.96 -3.49
CA GLY A 27 -9.42 -26.90 -2.86
C GLY A 27 -7.98 -26.40 -2.82
N SER A 28 -7.73 -25.16 -3.27
CA SER A 28 -6.39 -24.58 -3.29
C SER A 28 -5.94 -24.09 -1.90
N LEU A 29 -6.87 -23.87 -0.98
CA LEU A 29 -6.60 -23.36 0.38
C LEU A 29 -7.44 -24.14 1.39
N ASN A 30 -6.81 -24.60 2.46
CA ASN A 30 -7.48 -25.20 3.61
C ASN A 30 -7.47 -24.19 4.77
N ALA A 31 -8.52 -23.39 4.90
CA ALA A 31 -8.65 -22.41 5.97
C ALA A 31 -10.12 -22.23 6.38
N ASP A 32 -10.34 -22.06 7.67
CA ASP A 32 -11.65 -21.71 8.23
C ASP A 32 -12.01 -20.24 7.92
N PHE A 33 -13.30 -19.91 8.03
CA PHE A 33 -13.82 -18.58 7.71
C PHE A 33 -13.10 -17.44 8.44
N PHE A 34 -12.84 -17.58 9.75
CA PHE A 34 -12.14 -16.55 10.52
C PHE A 34 -10.68 -16.35 10.06
N THR A 35 -10.04 -17.43 9.64
CA THR A 35 -8.69 -17.38 9.08
C THR A 35 -8.69 -16.64 7.74
N LEU A 36 -9.66 -16.90 6.86
CA LEU A 36 -9.81 -16.17 5.60
C LEU A 36 -10.06 -14.67 5.82
N LEU A 37 -10.85 -14.29 6.82
CA LEU A 37 -11.05 -12.88 7.17
C LEU A 37 -9.76 -12.20 7.63
N LYS A 38 -8.98 -12.87 8.51
CA LYS A 38 -7.66 -12.34 8.93
C LYS A 38 -6.73 -12.14 7.75
N TRP A 39 -6.65 -13.13 6.87
CA TRP A 39 -5.82 -13.05 5.66
C TRP A 39 -6.26 -11.93 4.73
N SER A 40 -7.57 -11.74 4.54
CA SER A 40 -8.12 -10.65 3.74
C SER A 40 -7.74 -9.28 4.30
N PHE A 41 -7.81 -9.10 5.61
CA PHE A 41 -7.43 -7.86 6.25
C PHE A 41 -5.95 -7.52 6.03
N PHE A 42 -5.04 -8.46 6.27
CA PHE A 42 -3.61 -8.24 6.02
C PHE A 42 -3.30 -8.01 4.54
N SER A 43 -3.96 -8.74 3.63
CA SER A 43 -3.80 -8.55 2.19
C SER A 43 -4.20 -7.15 1.74
N VAL A 44 -5.32 -6.63 2.25
CA VAL A 44 -5.77 -5.27 1.93
C VAL A 44 -4.81 -4.22 2.50
N LEU A 45 -4.30 -4.39 3.71
CA LEU A 45 -3.29 -3.49 4.28
C LEU A 45 -2.01 -3.45 3.43
N LEU A 46 -1.51 -4.62 3.02
CA LEU A 46 -0.34 -4.72 2.15
C LEU A 46 -0.61 -4.09 0.78
N LEU A 47 -1.81 -4.29 0.22
CA LEU A 47 -2.21 -3.66 -1.04
C LEU A 47 -2.17 -2.15 -0.96
N ILE A 48 -2.70 -1.56 0.12
CA ILE A 48 -2.66 -0.12 0.35
C ILE A 48 -1.21 0.38 0.41
N VAL A 49 -0.35 -0.26 1.19
CA VAL A 49 1.07 0.12 1.30
C VAL A 49 1.77 0.05 -0.06
N ARG A 50 1.48 -0.97 -0.88
CA ARG A 50 2.05 -1.09 -2.23
C ARG A 50 1.53 -0.04 -3.20
N ILE A 51 0.23 0.25 -3.19
CA ILE A 51 -0.32 1.34 -4.01
C ILE A 51 0.37 2.66 -3.66
N LEU A 52 0.53 2.95 -2.37
CA LEU A 52 1.24 4.14 -1.90
C LEU A 52 2.71 4.12 -2.36
N PHE A 53 3.39 2.99 -2.25
CA PHE A 53 4.76 2.81 -2.69
C PHE A 53 4.93 3.08 -4.19
N TYR A 54 4.10 2.45 -5.04
CA TYR A 54 4.18 2.66 -6.49
C TYR A 54 3.74 4.06 -6.91
N SER A 55 2.75 4.66 -6.25
CA SER A 55 2.35 6.04 -6.53
C SER A 55 3.45 7.04 -6.18
N MET A 56 4.15 6.81 -5.07
CA MET A 56 5.32 7.58 -4.68
C MET A 56 6.44 7.46 -5.72
N PHE A 57 6.76 6.23 -6.13
CA PHE A 57 7.80 5.96 -7.13
C PHE A 57 7.47 6.60 -8.48
N ALA A 58 6.21 6.45 -8.93
CA ALA A 58 5.73 7.12 -10.15
C ALA A 58 5.81 8.65 -10.01
N GLY A 59 5.46 9.21 -8.87
CA GLY A 59 5.57 10.65 -8.59
C GLY A 59 6.99 11.17 -8.73
N ILE A 60 7.99 10.44 -8.21
CA ILE A 60 9.41 10.80 -8.35
C ILE A 60 9.81 10.82 -9.83
N ILE A 61 9.51 9.76 -10.58
CA ILE A 61 9.84 9.67 -12.00
C ILE A 61 9.15 10.80 -12.80
N LEU A 62 7.86 11.03 -12.56
CA LEU A 62 7.10 12.07 -13.25
C LEU A 62 7.59 13.48 -12.92
N SER A 63 8.13 13.71 -11.73
CA SER A 63 8.74 15.00 -11.37
C SER A 63 9.97 15.33 -12.21
N TRP A 64 10.67 14.31 -12.72
CA TRP A 64 11.84 14.48 -13.59
C TRP A 64 11.45 14.60 -15.08
N ILE A 65 10.48 13.79 -15.53
CA ILE A 65 10.09 13.72 -16.95
C ILE A 65 9.19 14.90 -17.34
N SER A 66 8.28 15.31 -16.47
CA SER A 66 7.25 16.31 -16.76
C SER A 66 7.06 17.28 -15.60
N PRO A 67 8.09 18.07 -15.23
CA PRO A 67 7.97 19.06 -14.17
C PRO A 67 6.90 20.10 -14.55
N GLY A 68 5.94 20.34 -13.65
CA GLY A 68 4.88 21.34 -13.88
C GLY A 68 3.78 20.93 -14.86
N SER A 69 3.64 19.66 -15.18
CA SER A 69 2.59 19.17 -16.07
C SER A 69 1.19 19.45 -15.52
N HIS A 70 0.31 19.98 -16.41
CA HIS A 70 -1.11 20.22 -16.12
C HIS A 70 -1.98 18.99 -16.40
N ASN A 71 -1.40 17.84 -16.75
CA ASN A 71 -2.14 16.60 -17.00
C ASN A 71 -2.85 16.12 -15.74
N PRO A 72 -4.18 15.90 -15.76
CA PRO A 72 -4.95 15.46 -14.59
C PRO A 72 -4.45 14.14 -14.00
N ALA A 73 -4.00 13.19 -14.83
CA ALA A 73 -3.47 11.91 -14.37
C ALA A 73 -2.17 12.08 -13.57
N ILE A 74 -1.26 12.94 -14.03
CA ILE A 74 -0.01 13.26 -13.32
C ILE A 74 -0.32 13.96 -12.00
N LYS A 75 -1.27 14.90 -12.01
CA LYS A 75 -1.72 15.58 -10.79
C LYS A 75 -2.29 14.60 -9.77
N LEU A 76 -3.03 13.58 -10.20
CA LEU A 76 -3.57 12.55 -9.33
C LEU A 76 -2.45 11.73 -8.66
N VAL A 77 -1.41 11.34 -9.41
CA VAL A 77 -0.25 10.64 -8.85
C VAL A 77 0.44 11.48 -7.78
N PHE A 78 0.63 12.77 -8.01
CA PHE A 78 1.20 13.67 -7.01
C PHE A 78 0.30 13.82 -5.78
N GLN A 79 -1.02 13.92 -5.97
CA GLN A 79 -1.97 13.98 -4.86
C GLN A 79 -1.96 12.70 -4.00
N MET A 80 -1.78 11.52 -4.62
CA MET A 80 -1.65 10.26 -3.89
C MET A 80 -0.32 10.15 -3.14
N SER A 81 0.75 10.71 -3.67
CA SER A 81 2.10 10.66 -3.06
C SER A 81 2.29 11.73 -1.97
N GLU A 82 1.60 12.87 -2.07
CA GLU A 82 1.78 14.00 -1.16
C GLU A 82 1.55 13.67 0.33
N PRO A 83 0.51 12.90 0.73
CA PRO A 83 0.31 12.53 2.13
C PRO A 83 1.47 11.70 2.69
N ILE A 84 2.21 10.98 1.82
CA ILE A 84 3.38 10.21 2.22
C ILE A 84 4.58 11.14 2.41
N PHE A 85 4.84 12.05 1.46
CA PHE A 85 6.01 12.93 1.53
C PHE A 85 5.89 14.01 2.60
N ARG A 86 4.68 14.49 2.87
CA ARG A 86 4.42 15.62 3.78
C ARG A 86 5.03 15.46 5.18
N PRO A 87 4.91 14.33 5.90
CA PRO A 87 5.56 14.16 7.19
C PRO A 87 7.08 14.17 7.09
N PHE A 88 7.65 13.59 6.03
CA PHE A 88 9.11 13.51 5.86
C PHE A 88 9.73 14.86 5.47
N ARG A 89 9.04 15.68 4.66
CA ARG A 89 9.46 17.07 4.36
C ARG A 89 9.48 17.96 5.59
N LYS A 90 8.66 17.66 6.60
CA LYS A 90 8.68 18.36 7.88
C LYS A 90 9.87 17.95 8.74
N LEU A 91 10.33 16.71 8.63
CA LEU A 91 11.47 16.18 9.37
C LEU A 91 12.81 16.61 8.77
N ILE A 92 12.92 16.54 7.44
CA ILE A 92 14.12 16.97 6.72
C ILE A 92 13.68 17.97 5.65
N PRO A 93 13.91 19.27 5.90
CA PRO A 93 13.66 20.28 4.88
C PRO A 93 14.62 20.09 3.70
N PRO A 94 14.23 20.46 2.48
CA PRO A 94 15.09 20.33 1.30
C PRO A 94 16.42 21.08 1.53
N MET A 95 17.53 20.39 1.29
CA MET A 95 18.89 20.92 1.48
C MET A 95 19.57 21.05 0.12
N GLY A 96 20.09 22.24 -0.18
CA GLY A 96 20.80 22.48 -1.44
C GLY A 96 19.96 22.26 -2.71
N GLY A 97 18.62 22.39 -2.62
CA GLY A 97 17.69 22.15 -3.75
C GLY A 97 17.33 20.68 -3.97
N LEU A 98 17.88 19.77 -3.18
CA LEU A 98 17.57 18.34 -3.23
C LEU A 98 16.54 17.97 -2.13
N ASP A 99 15.50 17.28 -2.52
CA ASP A 99 14.48 16.73 -1.59
C ASP A 99 14.84 15.28 -1.23
N PHE A 100 15.27 15.07 0.03
CA PHE A 100 15.60 13.74 0.56
C PHE A 100 14.39 13.01 1.14
N SER A 101 13.22 13.65 1.19
CA SER A 101 12.00 13.04 1.71
C SER A 101 11.60 11.74 1.01
N PRO A 102 11.79 11.57 -0.31
CA PRO A 102 11.50 10.32 -0.99
C PRO A 102 12.30 9.12 -0.45
N ILE A 103 13.55 9.32 -0.09
CA ILE A 103 14.40 8.25 0.44
C ILE A 103 13.87 7.77 1.80
N LEU A 104 13.55 8.72 2.68
CA LEU A 104 12.98 8.38 3.99
C LEU A 104 11.60 7.72 3.86
N ALA A 105 10.76 8.24 2.99
CA ALA A 105 9.44 7.66 2.72
C ALA A 105 9.56 6.23 2.18
N PHE A 106 10.53 5.97 1.29
CA PHE A 106 10.85 4.64 0.77
C PHE A 106 11.25 3.67 1.90
N ILE A 107 12.15 4.09 2.77
CA ILE A 107 12.61 3.27 3.90
C ILE A 107 11.42 3.00 4.85
N ALA A 108 10.64 4.02 5.18
CA ALA A 108 9.51 3.90 6.10
C ALA A 108 8.41 2.97 5.55
N LEU A 109 8.07 3.07 4.25
CA LEU A 109 7.08 2.18 3.62
C LEU A 109 7.57 0.74 3.55
N ASN A 110 8.84 0.50 3.22
CA ASN A 110 9.43 -0.85 3.24
C ASN A 110 9.42 -1.45 4.65
N PHE A 111 9.74 -0.63 5.65
CA PHE A 111 9.71 -1.06 7.05
C PHE A 111 8.28 -1.40 7.49
N LEU A 112 7.30 -0.55 7.14
CA LEU A 112 5.89 -0.79 7.42
C LEU A 112 5.38 -2.07 6.74
N GLU A 113 5.71 -2.27 5.45
CA GLU A 113 5.38 -3.51 4.72
C GLU A 113 5.97 -4.74 5.40
N SER A 114 7.24 -4.67 5.84
CA SER A 114 7.91 -5.76 6.55
C SER A 114 7.22 -6.10 7.87
N ILE A 115 6.82 -5.10 8.65
CA ILE A 115 6.07 -5.30 9.89
C ILE A 115 4.74 -6.01 9.61
N ILE A 116 3.94 -5.49 8.68
CA ILE A 116 2.62 -6.06 8.35
C ILE A 116 2.79 -7.50 7.87
N ARG A 117 3.78 -7.76 7.01
CA ARG A 117 4.08 -9.09 6.48
C ARG A 117 4.47 -10.07 7.59
N ASN A 118 5.33 -9.66 8.53
CA ASN A 118 5.72 -10.51 9.65
C ASN A 118 4.53 -10.87 10.54
N PHE A 119 3.66 -9.91 10.84
CA PHE A 119 2.41 -10.19 11.57
C PHE A 119 1.48 -11.14 10.79
N ALA A 120 1.34 -10.94 9.49
CA ALA A 120 0.54 -11.82 8.65
C ALA A 120 1.04 -13.27 8.69
N ILE A 121 2.36 -13.46 8.57
CA ILE A 121 2.98 -14.80 8.64
C ILE A 121 2.74 -15.45 10.01
N GLN A 122 2.88 -14.71 11.10
CA GLN A 122 2.61 -15.22 12.45
C GLN A 122 1.15 -15.65 12.63
N THR A 123 0.23 -15.07 11.88
CA THR A 123 -1.20 -15.48 11.87
C THR A 123 -1.48 -16.66 10.93
N GLY A 124 -0.44 -17.28 10.33
CA GLY A 124 -0.56 -18.46 9.49
C GLY A 124 -0.94 -18.15 8.04
N VAL A 125 -0.76 -16.91 7.58
CA VAL A 125 -1.03 -16.57 6.17
C VAL A 125 0.01 -17.21 5.28
N PRO A 126 -0.37 -18.03 4.29
CA PRO A 126 0.58 -18.62 3.36
C PRO A 126 1.26 -17.55 2.49
N TYR A 127 2.55 -17.71 2.25
CA TYR A 127 3.35 -16.73 1.48
C TYR A 127 2.75 -16.39 0.10
N GLY A 128 2.11 -17.34 -0.58
CA GLY A 128 1.52 -17.12 -1.90
C GLY A 128 0.16 -16.41 -1.92
N THR A 129 -0.52 -16.28 -0.78
CA THR A 129 -1.85 -15.64 -0.71
C THR A 129 -1.79 -14.15 -0.43
N LEU A 130 -0.65 -13.66 0.09
CA LEU A 130 -0.38 -12.25 0.26
C LEU A 130 0.06 -11.65 -1.07
N MET A 131 -0.89 -11.45 -2.00
CA MET A 131 -0.72 -10.72 -3.27
C MET A 131 0.05 -11.41 -4.39
N GLY A 132 0.06 -12.75 -4.48
CA GLY A 132 0.54 -13.43 -5.68
C GLY A 132 2.05 -13.33 -5.94
N PHE A 133 2.86 -13.00 -4.91
CA PHE A 133 4.32 -12.98 -5.01
C PHE A 133 4.95 -13.60 -3.78
#